data_ae6be4c3bc6e1b3a9c9d499eb6d99bcf
#
_entry.id   ae6be4c3bc6e1b3a9c9d499eb6d99bcf
#
_cell.length_a   1.000
_cell.length_b   1.000
_cell.length_c   1.000
_cell.angle_alpha   90.00
_cell.angle_beta   90.00
_cell.angle_gamma   90.00
#
_symmetry.space_group_name_H-M   'P 1'
#
loop_
_entity.id
_entity.type
_entity.pdbx_description
1 polymer ?
#
loop_
_entity_poly.entity_id
_entity_poly.type
_entity_poly.pdbx_seq_one_letter_code
_entity_poly.pdbx_strand_id
1 'polypeptide(L)'
;MAAKGVAKITKADKTTELRMISCGAGAGMAAAFNAPLTGVMFVMEEIHHSFDRNILCMGIVSSIVADYVSKLFFGQSTVFNYNTVTFPLGQYWVLILFGIIIGVSGVGYTKIMLKMQELYKKIPKLSQKVKMPIIFIFSGIVGLVLPQVLCGGHSMVEYLMNDHPSITVMFSLLVAKFAFGAVCFASGAPGGTLYPLCVLGTYLGAVLGSVAINITGLPTGLWEEFAVLGMAGFFAATVKSPITGIVLVFELTGNMKNLLHIATVALISYAVSDLLGGEPMYEALLGRIPNKSESENLPKSREKIIKSFVIPIGSDLDGKRIKDIDWGRHALIITVERGEESITPNGDLVLKSDDEVVFFISQRKRAKTEEHLESLFAEQYKPIA
;
A
#
# COMPACT_ATOMS: atom_id res chain seq x y z
N MET A 1 -8.32 17.37 5.70
CA MET A 1 -8.87 18.74 5.92
C MET A 1 -8.33 19.34 7.21
N ALA A 2 -8.54 18.73 8.39
CA ALA A 2 -8.05 19.24 9.67
C ALA A 2 -6.53 19.50 9.70
N ALA A 3 -5.72 18.52 9.28
CA ALA A 3 -4.25 18.67 9.22
C ALA A 3 -3.78 19.86 8.39
N LYS A 4 -4.44 20.12 7.25
CA LYS A 4 -4.17 21.31 6.43
C LYS A 4 -4.55 22.61 7.15
N GLY A 5 -5.62 22.59 7.94
CA GLY A 5 -6.02 23.72 8.79
C GLY A 5 -4.97 24.03 9.85
N VAL A 6 -4.48 23.00 10.54
CA VAL A 6 -3.40 23.13 11.55
C VAL A 6 -2.11 23.62 10.91
N ALA A 7 -1.69 23.06 9.77
CA ALA A 7 -0.50 23.52 9.05
C ALA A 7 -0.57 25.02 8.67
N LYS A 8 -1.76 25.51 8.29
CA LYS A 8 -1.98 26.91 7.99
C LYS A 8 -1.90 27.81 9.25
N ILE A 9 -2.44 27.34 10.37
CA ILE A 9 -2.38 28.08 11.66
C ILE A 9 -0.93 28.16 12.17
N THR A 10 -0.20 27.05 12.07
CA THR A 10 1.21 26.97 12.52
C THR A 10 2.20 27.60 11.53
N LYS A 11 1.71 28.09 10.37
CA LYS A 11 2.56 28.64 9.29
C LYS A 11 3.66 27.66 8.86
N ALA A 12 3.32 26.36 8.83
CA ALA A 12 4.25 25.32 8.44
C ALA A 12 4.71 25.51 6.97
N ASP A 13 5.95 25.19 6.70
CA ASP A 13 6.48 25.14 5.34
C ASP A 13 5.75 24.06 4.50
N LYS A 14 5.84 24.13 3.19
CA LYS A 14 5.10 23.25 2.27
C LYS A 14 5.42 21.77 2.48
N THR A 15 6.67 21.44 2.82
CA THR A 15 7.11 20.07 3.09
C THR A 15 6.46 19.53 4.37
N THR A 16 6.49 20.31 5.43
CA THR A 16 5.85 20.00 6.72
C THR A 16 4.32 19.92 6.56
N GLU A 17 3.70 20.83 5.78
CA GLU A 17 2.25 20.75 5.46
C GLU A 17 1.90 19.40 4.83
N LEU A 18 2.67 18.94 3.84
CA LEU A 18 2.43 17.65 3.18
C LEU A 18 2.57 16.47 4.16
N ARG A 19 3.62 16.49 5.00
CA ARG A 19 3.81 15.46 6.05
C ARG A 19 2.66 15.45 7.05
N MET A 20 2.19 16.61 7.50
CA MET A 20 1.04 16.73 8.41
C MET A 20 -0.24 16.21 7.77
N ILE A 21 -0.48 16.46 6.47
CA ILE A 21 -1.65 15.93 5.75
C ILE A 21 -1.60 14.40 5.68
N SER A 22 -0.45 13.81 5.37
CA SER A 22 -0.27 12.37 5.33
C SER A 22 -0.45 11.71 6.69
N CYS A 23 0.17 12.28 7.75
CA CYS A 23 -0.03 11.78 9.13
C CYS A 23 -1.47 11.94 9.58
N GLY A 24 -2.16 13.02 9.16
CA GLY A 24 -3.59 13.21 9.42
C GLY A 24 -4.48 12.18 8.71
N ALA A 25 -4.07 11.69 7.53
CA ALA A 25 -4.75 10.59 6.86
C ALA A 25 -4.57 9.27 7.63
N GLY A 26 -3.34 8.97 8.07
CA GLY A 26 -3.06 7.82 8.94
C GLY A 26 -3.83 7.87 10.27
N ALA A 27 -3.90 9.04 10.89
CA ALA A 27 -4.68 9.25 12.11
C ALA A 27 -6.18 9.00 11.90
N GLY A 28 -6.74 9.42 10.75
CA GLY A 28 -8.12 9.12 10.38
C GLY A 28 -8.36 7.62 10.21
N MET A 29 -7.40 6.91 9.62
CA MET A 29 -7.42 5.45 9.48
C MET A 29 -7.33 4.76 10.84
N ALA A 30 -6.42 5.22 11.71
CA ALA A 30 -6.28 4.72 13.08
C ALA A 30 -7.60 4.80 13.87
N ALA A 31 -8.26 5.95 13.82
CA ALA A 31 -9.55 6.17 14.50
C ALA A 31 -10.68 5.32 13.89
N ALA A 32 -10.70 5.13 12.57
CA ALA A 32 -11.76 4.38 11.89
C ALA A 32 -11.68 2.87 12.12
N PHE A 33 -10.47 2.33 12.28
CA PHE A 33 -10.22 0.89 12.38
C PHE A 33 -9.76 0.45 13.77
N ASN A 34 -9.65 1.35 14.73
CA ASN A 34 -9.09 1.06 16.05
C ASN A 34 -7.66 0.45 15.94
N ALA A 35 -6.88 0.96 14.98
CA ALA A 35 -5.63 0.40 14.50
C ALA A 35 -4.55 1.48 14.34
N PRO A 36 -3.95 1.98 15.44
CA PRO A 36 -3.01 3.10 15.41
C PRO A 36 -1.71 2.79 14.66
N LEU A 37 -1.13 1.59 14.82
CA LEU A 37 0.09 1.20 14.11
C LEU A 37 -0.15 1.04 12.60
N THR A 38 -1.31 0.51 12.23
CA THR A 38 -1.71 0.42 10.83
C THR A 38 -1.77 1.80 10.17
N GLY A 39 -2.32 2.80 10.85
CA GLY A 39 -2.36 4.17 10.34
C GLY A 39 -0.96 4.72 10.05
N VAL A 40 0.01 4.42 10.90
CA VAL A 40 1.41 4.81 10.71
C VAL A 40 2.05 4.06 9.53
N MET A 41 1.91 2.72 9.51
CA MET A 41 2.50 1.88 8.46
C MET A 41 1.94 2.23 7.08
N PHE A 42 0.64 2.49 6.99
CA PHE A 42 0.01 2.92 5.75
C PHE A 42 0.60 4.24 5.22
N VAL A 43 0.86 5.20 6.10
CA VAL A 43 1.50 6.48 5.69
C VAL A 43 2.90 6.23 5.15
N MET A 44 3.67 5.37 5.80
CA MET A 44 5.07 5.13 5.42
C MET A 44 5.19 4.24 4.17
N GLU A 45 4.45 3.15 4.13
CA GLU A 45 4.56 2.13 3.09
C GLU A 45 3.79 2.52 1.83
N GLU A 46 2.56 3.07 1.95
CA GLU A 46 1.68 3.35 0.83
C GLU A 46 1.74 4.80 0.34
N ILE A 47 1.82 5.78 1.25
CA ILE A 47 1.77 7.20 0.85
C ILE A 47 3.15 7.75 0.52
N HIS A 48 4.15 7.47 1.36
CA HIS A 48 5.50 8.03 1.20
C HIS A 48 6.49 7.05 0.55
N HIS A 49 6.19 5.73 0.53
CA HIS A 49 7.10 4.66 0.06
C HIS A 49 8.51 4.78 0.67
N SER A 50 8.61 5.31 1.90
CA SER A 50 9.87 5.55 2.60
C SER A 50 9.67 5.54 4.11
N PHE A 51 10.69 5.06 4.84
CA PHE A 51 10.69 4.99 6.30
C PHE A 51 11.44 6.19 6.91
N ASP A 52 10.88 7.39 6.74
CA ASP A 52 11.42 8.62 7.31
C ASP A 52 11.10 8.72 8.82
N ARG A 53 12.13 8.95 9.65
CA ARG A 53 12.00 9.05 11.12
C ARG A 53 11.02 10.15 11.55
N ASN A 54 11.00 11.29 10.85
CA ASN A 54 10.14 12.41 11.22
C ASN A 54 8.67 12.06 10.95
N ILE A 55 8.39 11.42 9.81
CA ILE A 55 7.05 10.94 9.45
C ILE A 55 6.60 9.87 10.43
N LEU A 56 7.49 8.95 10.82
CA LEU A 56 7.21 7.91 11.81
C LEU A 56 6.77 8.53 13.14
N CYS A 57 7.57 9.45 13.69
CA CYS A 57 7.26 10.10 14.97
C CYS A 57 5.95 10.90 14.92
N MET A 58 5.75 11.70 13.87
CA MET A 58 4.52 12.47 13.69
C MET A 58 3.30 11.56 13.49
N GLY A 59 3.46 10.48 12.71
CA GLY A 59 2.44 9.47 12.45
C GLY A 59 2.02 8.75 13.72
N ILE A 60 2.98 8.28 14.53
CA ILE A 60 2.69 7.59 15.81
C ILE A 60 1.88 8.50 16.73
N VAL A 61 2.35 9.72 16.97
CA VAL A 61 1.66 10.66 17.88
C VAL A 61 0.24 10.95 17.39
N SER A 62 0.08 11.28 16.09
CA SER A 62 -1.22 11.61 15.53
C SER A 62 -2.19 10.42 15.53
N SER A 63 -1.70 9.21 15.22
CA SER A 63 -2.52 7.99 15.18
C SER A 63 -2.94 7.55 16.58
N ILE A 64 -2.04 7.58 17.58
CA ILE A 64 -2.37 7.22 18.96
C ILE A 64 -3.40 8.21 19.55
N VAL A 65 -3.21 9.51 19.34
CA VAL A 65 -4.17 10.52 19.83
C VAL A 65 -5.54 10.34 19.17
N ALA A 66 -5.59 10.08 17.87
CA ALA A 66 -6.83 9.89 17.15
C ALA A 66 -7.56 8.60 17.60
N ASP A 67 -6.83 7.50 17.79
CA ASP A 67 -7.35 6.24 18.30
C ASP A 67 -7.84 6.39 19.75
N TYR A 68 -7.08 7.06 20.61
CA TYR A 68 -7.49 7.35 21.97
C TYR A 68 -8.83 8.11 22.02
N VAL A 69 -8.93 9.18 21.22
CA VAL A 69 -10.19 9.95 21.15
C VAL A 69 -11.33 9.10 20.62
N SER A 70 -11.08 8.28 19.58
CA SER A 70 -12.09 7.37 19.04
C SER A 70 -12.59 6.38 20.10
N LYS A 71 -11.69 5.80 20.90
CA LYS A 71 -12.01 4.85 21.97
C LYS A 71 -12.84 5.43 23.09
N LEU A 72 -12.76 6.73 23.36
CA LEU A 72 -13.62 7.39 24.33
C LEU A 72 -15.11 7.39 23.93
N PHE A 73 -15.39 7.36 22.61
CA PHE A 73 -16.77 7.41 22.09
C PHE A 73 -17.30 6.05 21.65
N PHE A 74 -16.45 5.19 21.10
CA PHE A 74 -16.86 3.92 20.47
C PHE A 74 -16.44 2.67 21.25
N GLY A 75 -15.68 2.82 22.33
CA GLY A 75 -15.22 1.70 23.15
C GLY A 75 -13.87 1.13 22.71
N GLN A 76 -13.41 0.10 23.44
CA GLN A 76 -12.05 -0.47 23.30
C GLN A 76 -12.02 -1.86 22.67
N SER A 77 -13.17 -2.39 22.20
CA SER A 77 -13.25 -3.72 21.61
C SER A 77 -12.48 -3.79 20.28
N THR A 78 -11.88 -4.93 20.01
CA THR A 78 -11.32 -5.23 18.67
C THR A 78 -12.45 -5.25 17.64
N VAL A 79 -12.11 -4.88 16.40
CA VAL A 79 -13.11 -4.80 15.32
C VAL A 79 -13.66 -6.19 14.98
N PHE A 80 -12.78 -7.20 15.04
CA PHE A 80 -13.14 -8.58 14.79
C PHE A 80 -12.70 -9.47 15.94
N ASN A 81 -13.61 -10.33 16.39
CA ASN A 81 -13.32 -11.32 17.42
C ASN A 81 -13.20 -12.70 16.77
N TYR A 82 -11.99 -13.19 16.61
CA TYR A 82 -11.69 -14.49 16.03
C TYR A 82 -11.17 -15.46 17.09
N ASN A 83 -11.67 -16.68 17.08
CA ASN A 83 -11.10 -17.78 17.86
C ASN A 83 -9.98 -18.43 17.08
N THR A 84 -8.80 -17.84 17.10
CA THR A 84 -7.68 -18.33 16.30
C THR A 84 -7.03 -19.55 16.95
N VAL A 85 -6.85 -20.60 16.18
CA VAL A 85 -6.13 -21.83 16.52
C VAL A 85 -4.73 -21.78 15.90
N THR A 86 -3.72 -22.15 16.68
CA THR A 86 -2.34 -22.16 16.18
C THR A 86 -2.16 -23.18 15.06
N PHE A 87 -1.65 -22.75 13.93
CA PHE A 87 -1.42 -23.60 12.77
C PHE A 87 -0.22 -24.55 13.02
N PRO A 88 -0.33 -25.86 12.72
CA PRO A 88 0.77 -26.79 12.92
C PRO A 88 1.97 -26.49 12.00
N LEU A 89 3.17 -26.36 12.59
CA LEU A 89 4.39 -26.04 11.82
C LEU A 89 4.68 -27.02 10.68
N GLY A 90 4.39 -28.31 10.84
CA GLY A 90 4.59 -29.31 9.79
C GLY A 90 3.71 -29.13 8.56
N GLN A 91 2.70 -28.26 8.61
CA GLN A 91 1.74 -28.05 7.53
C GLN A 91 1.88 -26.65 6.87
N TYR A 92 2.98 -25.95 7.09
CA TYR A 92 3.24 -24.64 6.50
C TYR A 92 3.25 -24.64 4.96
N TRP A 93 3.50 -25.78 4.34
CA TRP A 93 3.36 -25.90 2.87
C TRP A 93 1.95 -25.54 2.38
N VAL A 94 0.92 -25.79 3.20
CA VAL A 94 -0.46 -25.37 2.87
C VAL A 94 -0.57 -23.86 2.84
N LEU A 95 0.07 -23.16 3.78
CA LEU A 95 0.10 -21.68 3.82
C LEU A 95 0.82 -21.09 2.60
N ILE A 96 1.88 -21.77 2.13
CA ILE A 96 2.59 -21.34 0.91
C ILE A 96 1.66 -21.43 -0.31
N LEU A 97 1.01 -22.57 -0.51
CA LEU A 97 0.05 -22.75 -1.61
C LEU A 97 -1.13 -21.77 -1.50
N PHE A 98 -1.65 -21.59 -0.29
CA PHE A 98 -2.71 -20.66 0.00
C PHE A 98 -2.29 -19.23 -0.36
N GLY A 99 -1.11 -18.78 0.07
CA GLY A 99 -0.55 -17.47 -0.25
C GLY A 99 -0.41 -17.24 -1.76
N ILE A 100 0.02 -18.26 -2.51
CA ILE A 100 0.11 -18.20 -3.97
C ILE A 100 -1.27 -17.95 -4.59
N ILE A 101 -2.29 -18.71 -4.18
CA ILE A 101 -3.66 -18.56 -4.73
C ILE A 101 -4.24 -17.19 -4.39
N ILE A 102 -4.04 -16.71 -3.15
CA ILE A 102 -4.46 -15.38 -2.73
C ILE A 102 -3.75 -14.30 -3.55
N GLY A 103 -2.44 -14.43 -3.78
CA GLY A 103 -1.65 -13.49 -4.58
C GLY A 103 -2.17 -13.38 -6.03
N VAL A 104 -2.42 -14.51 -6.68
CA VAL A 104 -3.03 -14.55 -8.03
C VAL A 104 -4.41 -13.91 -8.04
N SER A 105 -5.21 -14.18 -7.01
CA SER A 105 -6.57 -13.62 -6.87
C SER A 105 -6.53 -12.10 -6.69
N GLY A 106 -5.55 -11.56 -5.95
CA GLY A 106 -5.34 -10.11 -5.78
C GLY A 106 -5.02 -9.41 -7.10
N VAL A 107 -4.13 -9.98 -7.91
CA VAL A 107 -3.83 -9.46 -9.26
C VAL A 107 -5.08 -9.50 -10.16
N GLY A 108 -5.83 -10.60 -10.12
CA GLY A 108 -7.10 -10.73 -10.84
C GLY A 108 -8.10 -9.66 -10.44
N TYR A 109 -8.24 -9.42 -9.13
CA TYR A 109 -9.11 -8.37 -8.58
C TYR A 109 -8.73 -6.99 -9.12
N THR A 110 -7.46 -6.58 -8.99
CA THR A 110 -7.00 -5.28 -9.46
C THR A 110 -7.25 -5.10 -10.96
N LYS A 111 -6.91 -6.08 -11.78
CA LYS A 111 -7.16 -6.04 -13.24
C LYS A 111 -8.64 -5.89 -13.58
N ILE A 112 -9.53 -6.61 -12.90
CA ILE A 112 -10.98 -6.53 -13.13
C ILE A 112 -11.51 -5.15 -12.71
N MET A 113 -11.08 -4.64 -11.54
CA MET A 113 -11.50 -3.32 -11.06
C MET A 113 -11.10 -2.21 -12.01
N LEU A 114 -9.86 -2.23 -12.51
CA LEU A 114 -9.37 -1.26 -13.49
C LEU A 114 -10.12 -1.36 -14.83
N LYS A 115 -10.40 -2.58 -15.28
CA LYS A 115 -11.16 -2.81 -16.52
C LYS A 115 -12.62 -2.34 -16.40
N MET A 116 -13.23 -2.53 -15.24
CA MET A 116 -14.59 -2.02 -14.97
C MET A 116 -14.64 -0.49 -15.02
N GLN A 117 -13.64 0.20 -14.50
CA GLN A 117 -13.54 1.67 -14.64
C GLN A 117 -13.42 2.11 -16.11
N GLU A 118 -12.62 1.41 -16.91
CA GLU A 118 -12.51 1.69 -18.36
C GLU A 118 -13.83 1.48 -19.08
N LEU A 119 -14.54 0.39 -18.77
CA LEU A 119 -15.85 0.09 -19.34
C LEU A 119 -16.85 1.19 -18.98
N TYR A 120 -16.86 1.64 -17.73
CA TYR A 120 -17.74 2.71 -17.26
C TYR A 120 -17.44 4.06 -17.95
N LYS A 121 -16.16 4.36 -18.21
CA LYS A 121 -15.77 5.57 -18.98
C LYS A 121 -16.27 5.53 -20.44
N LYS A 122 -16.42 4.33 -21.03
CA LYS A 122 -16.92 4.16 -22.39
C LYS A 122 -18.43 4.37 -22.55
N ILE A 123 -19.19 4.55 -21.46
CA ILE A 123 -20.61 4.89 -21.50
C ILE A 123 -20.74 6.41 -21.78
N PRO A 124 -20.86 6.84 -23.05
CA PRO A 124 -20.52 8.22 -23.45
C PRO A 124 -21.63 9.25 -23.26
N LYS A 125 -22.85 8.85 -22.96
CA LYS A 125 -24.04 9.75 -23.05
C LYS A 125 -24.58 10.27 -21.72
N LEU A 126 -24.07 9.82 -20.56
CA LEU A 126 -24.59 10.27 -19.27
C LEU A 126 -23.62 11.21 -18.58
N SER A 127 -24.08 12.41 -18.24
CA SER A 127 -23.37 13.33 -17.36
C SER A 127 -23.11 12.66 -15.99
N GLN A 128 -21.98 12.98 -15.35
CA GLN A 128 -21.66 12.53 -13.99
C GLN A 128 -22.82 12.76 -13.01
N LYS A 129 -23.58 13.86 -13.19
CA LYS A 129 -24.75 14.21 -12.39
C LYS A 129 -25.91 13.20 -12.49
N VAL A 130 -25.97 12.43 -13.58
CA VAL A 130 -27.00 11.39 -13.80
C VAL A 130 -26.48 10.00 -13.43
N LYS A 131 -25.20 9.77 -13.62
CA LYS A 131 -24.55 8.48 -13.28
C LYS A 131 -24.59 8.19 -11.79
N MET A 132 -24.37 9.20 -10.93
CA MET A 132 -24.38 9.04 -9.48
C MET A 132 -25.75 8.56 -8.93
N PRO A 133 -26.87 9.22 -9.19
CA PRO A 133 -28.18 8.75 -8.73
C PRO A 133 -28.50 7.30 -9.13
N ILE A 134 -28.12 6.89 -10.34
CA ILE A 134 -28.34 5.51 -10.81
C ILE A 134 -27.66 4.51 -9.91
N ILE A 135 -26.41 4.77 -9.51
CA ILE A 135 -25.66 3.86 -8.61
C ILE A 135 -26.29 3.86 -7.21
N PHE A 136 -26.76 5.00 -6.71
CA PHE A 136 -27.47 5.06 -5.42
C PHE A 136 -28.78 4.27 -5.46
N ILE A 137 -29.56 4.37 -6.54
CA ILE A 137 -30.78 3.57 -6.72
C ILE A 137 -30.42 2.08 -6.80
N PHE A 138 -29.41 1.71 -7.59
CA PHE A 138 -28.91 0.34 -7.65
C PHE A 138 -28.48 -0.18 -6.28
N SER A 139 -27.73 0.62 -5.52
CA SER A 139 -27.33 0.31 -4.16
C SER A 139 -28.54 0.12 -3.23
N GLY A 140 -29.57 0.95 -3.37
CA GLY A 140 -30.84 0.80 -2.63
C GLY A 140 -31.54 -0.51 -2.94
N ILE A 141 -31.61 -0.90 -4.21
CA ILE A 141 -32.23 -2.18 -4.64
C ILE A 141 -31.43 -3.36 -4.07
N VAL A 142 -30.09 -3.33 -4.18
CA VAL A 142 -29.23 -4.36 -3.60
C VAL A 142 -29.42 -4.44 -2.08
N GLY A 143 -29.61 -3.29 -1.43
CA GLY A 143 -29.87 -3.22 0.03
C GLY A 143 -31.18 -3.87 0.47
N LEU A 144 -32.19 -3.87 -0.39
CA LEU A 144 -33.47 -4.56 -0.12
C LEU A 144 -33.35 -6.09 -0.25
N VAL A 145 -32.47 -6.57 -1.14
CA VAL A 145 -32.33 -8.01 -1.44
C VAL A 145 -31.20 -8.66 -0.63
N LEU A 146 -30.07 -7.97 -0.50
CA LEU A 146 -28.84 -8.46 0.15
C LEU A 146 -28.21 -7.34 1.02
N PRO A 147 -28.85 -6.96 2.13
CA PRO A 147 -28.39 -5.83 2.95
C PRO A 147 -26.95 -6.01 3.48
N GLN A 148 -26.52 -7.25 3.69
CA GLN A 148 -25.19 -7.59 4.19
C GLN A 148 -24.05 -7.14 3.25
N VAL A 149 -24.30 -7.07 1.93
CA VAL A 149 -23.31 -6.71 0.92
C VAL A 149 -23.02 -5.20 0.89
N LEU A 150 -23.90 -4.39 1.48
CA LEU A 150 -23.76 -2.93 1.49
C LEU A 150 -22.56 -2.43 2.30
N CYS A 151 -22.24 -1.18 2.12
CA CYS A 151 -21.17 -0.46 2.84
C CYS A 151 -19.81 -1.16 2.76
N GLY A 152 -19.04 -1.12 3.85
CA GLY A 152 -17.76 -1.84 3.98
C GLY A 152 -17.93 -3.37 3.99
N GLY A 153 -19.03 -3.89 4.52
CA GLY A 153 -19.31 -5.32 4.68
C GLY A 153 -18.99 -5.85 6.09
N HIS A 154 -19.04 -4.99 7.12
CA HIS A 154 -18.84 -5.42 8.52
C HIS A 154 -19.83 -6.53 8.89
N SER A 155 -21.09 -6.36 8.57
CA SER A 155 -22.15 -7.36 8.77
C SER A 155 -21.89 -8.69 8.04
N MET A 156 -21.15 -8.69 6.95
CA MET A 156 -20.73 -9.93 6.29
C MET A 156 -19.74 -10.71 7.15
N VAL A 157 -18.76 -10.03 7.75
CA VAL A 157 -17.76 -10.68 8.60
C VAL A 157 -18.42 -11.18 9.88
N GLU A 158 -19.30 -10.39 10.50
CA GLU A 158 -20.09 -10.84 11.66
C GLU A 158 -20.94 -12.08 11.32
N TYR A 159 -21.63 -12.07 10.18
CA TYR A 159 -22.40 -13.23 9.71
C TYR A 159 -21.51 -14.46 9.50
N LEU A 160 -20.34 -14.28 8.88
CA LEU A 160 -19.38 -15.34 8.68
C LEU A 160 -18.93 -15.98 9.99
N MET A 161 -18.64 -15.17 11.03
CA MET A 161 -18.12 -15.62 12.31
C MET A 161 -19.19 -16.25 13.22
N ASN A 162 -20.40 -15.70 13.20
CA ASN A 162 -21.46 -16.14 14.10
C ASN A 162 -22.22 -17.36 13.56
N ASP A 163 -22.53 -17.38 12.28
CA ASP A 163 -23.45 -18.35 11.68
C ASP A 163 -22.75 -19.50 10.93
N HIS A 164 -21.44 -19.40 10.70
CA HIS A 164 -20.65 -20.43 9.98
C HIS A 164 -21.32 -20.96 8.72
N PRO A 165 -21.62 -20.09 7.72
CA PRO A 165 -22.41 -20.46 6.56
C PRO A 165 -21.70 -21.52 5.72
N SER A 166 -22.47 -22.26 4.91
CA SER A 166 -21.92 -23.26 4.01
C SER A 166 -20.99 -22.62 2.95
N ILE A 167 -20.06 -23.40 2.41
CA ILE A 167 -19.09 -22.93 1.39
C ILE A 167 -19.82 -22.27 0.20
N THR A 168 -20.97 -22.81 -0.22
CA THR A 168 -21.76 -22.25 -1.31
C THR A 168 -22.28 -20.84 -0.99
N VAL A 169 -22.74 -20.61 0.24
CA VAL A 169 -23.22 -19.30 0.71
C VAL A 169 -22.04 -18.33 0.80
N MET A 170 -20.90 -18.76 1.38
CA MET A 170 -19.68 -17.93 1.44
C MET A 170 -19.23 -17.48 0.04
N PHE A 171 -19.20 -18.42 -0.92
CA PHE A 171 -18.80 -18.12 -2.29
C PHE A 171 -19.80 -17.19 -2.99
N SER A 172 -21.10 -17.39 -2.81
CA SER A 172 -22.12 -16.53 -3.40
C SER A 172 -22.05 -15.08 -2.85
N LEU A 173 -21.82 -14.92 -1.54
CA LEU A 173 -21.62 -13.62 -0.91
C LEU A 173 -20.32 -12.95 -1.35
N LEU A 174 -19.23 -13.72 -1.51
CA LEU A 174 -17.97 -13.23 -2.08
C LEU A 174 -18.18 -12.63 -3.47
N VAL A 175 -18.84 -13.39 -4.36
CA VAL A 175 -19.11 -12.94 -5.73
C VAL A 175 -20.05 -11.72 -5.74
N ALA A 176 -21.10 -11.73 -4.93
CA ALA A 176 -22.03 -10.62 -4.82
C ALA A 176 -21.31 -9.33 -4.32
N LYS A 177 -20.48 -9.44 -3.27
CA LYS A 177 -19.69 -8.32 -2.73
C LYS A 177 -18.70 -7.78 -3.74
N PHE A 178 -18.00 -8.68 -4.43
CA PHE A 178 -17.07 -8.30 -5.48
C PHE A 178 -17.75 -7.56 -6.62
N ALA A 179 -18.87 -8.12 -7.16
CA ALA A 179 -19.62 -7.51 -8.25
C ALA A 179 -20.21 -6.15 -7.86
N PHE A 180 -20.82 -6.06 -6.68
CA PHE A 180 -21.36 -4.81 -6.14
C PHE A 180 -20.26 -3.76 -5.97
N GLY A 181 -19.14 -4.14 -5.34
CA GLY A 181 -17.98 -3.26 -5.14
C GLY A 181 -17.41 -2.76 -6.46
N ALA A 182 -17.25 -3.66 -7.46
CA ALA A 182 -16.74 -3.30 -8.77
C ALA A 182 -17.63 -2.28 -9.50
N VAL A 183 -18.95 -2.43 -9.43
CA VAL A 183 -19.91 -1.50 -10.04
C VAL A 183 -19.89 -0.15 -9.32
N CYS A 184 -19.96 -0.14 -7.99
CA CYS A 184 -19.95 1.08 -7.20
C CYS A 184 -18.64 1.86 -7.38
N PHE A 185 -17.51 1.17 -7.37
CA PHE A 185 -16.19 1.78 -7.52
C PHE A 185 -15.94 2.34 -8.92
N ALA A 186 -16.39 1.61 -9.96
CA ALA A 186 -16.29 2.06 -11.34
C ALA A 186 -17.08 3.37 -11.60
N SER A 187 -18.12 3.64 -10.82
CA SER A 187 -18.96 4.84 -10.96
C SER A 187 -18.23 6.15 -10.64
N GLY A 188 -17.09 6.08 -9.93
CA GLY A 188 -16.38 7.25 -9.42
C GLY A 188 -17.05 7.89 -8.20
N ALA A 189 -17.99 7.19 -7.54
CA ALA A 189 -18.51 7.61 -6.26
C ALA A 189 -17.40 7.61 -5.21
N PRO A 190 -17.29 8.67 -4.38
CA PRO A 190 -16.27 8.70 -3.33
C PRO A 190 -16.56 7.59 -2.30
N GLY A 191 -15.57 6.75 -2.05
CA GLY A 191 -15.67 5.65 -1.10
C GLY A 191 -14.30 5.04 -0.81
N GLY A 192 -14.15 4.48 0.40
CA GLY A 192 -12.95 3.75 0.80
C GLY A 192 -12.96 2.32 0.24
N THR A 193 -11.81 1.84 -0.19
CA THR A 193 -11.65 0.46 -0.71
C THR A 193 -11.03 -0.48 0.31
N LEU A 194 -10.38 0.04 1.34
CA LEU A 194 -9.60 -0.72 2.30
C LEU A 194 -10.44 -1.79 3.01
N TYR A 195 -11.55 -1.38 3.63
CA TYR A 195 -12.43 -2.29 4.35
C TYR A 195 -13.08 -3.35 3.45
N PRO A 196 -13.65 -3.00 2.29
CA PRO A 196 -14.12 -3.99 1.32
C PRO A 196 -13.05 -4.98 0.87
N LEU A 197 -11.78 -4.57 0.73
CA LEU A 197 -10.68 -5.49 0.43
C LEU A 197 -10.45 -6.51 1.55
N CYS A 198 -10.47 -6.05 2.81
CA CYS A 198 -10.36 -6.94 3.97
C CYS A 198 -11.49 -7.98 3.97
N VAL A 199 -12.74 -7.55 3.74
CA VAL A 199 -13.90 -8.44 3.70
C VAL A 199 -13.81 -9.45 2.55
N LEU A 200 -13.42 -9.02 1.36
CA LEU A 200 -13.21 -9.92 0.23
C LEU A 200 -12.10 -10.95 0.50
N GLY A 201 -10.99 -10.50 1.11
CA GLY A 201 -9.89 -11.37 1.54
C GLY A 201 -10.35 -12.39 2.58
N THR A 202 -11.16 -11.97 3.57
CA THR A 202 -11.73 -12.85 4.60
C THR A 202 -12.60 -13.94 3.98
N TYR A 203 -13.54 -13.59 3.11
CA TYR A 203 -14.43 -14.55 2.48
C TYR A 203 -13.69 -15.49 1.51
N LEU A 204 -12.76 -14.95 0.74
CA LEU A 204 -11.90 -15.77 -0.13
C LEU A 204 -11.06 -16.73 0.70
N GLY A 205 -10.49 -16.26 1.80
CA GLY A 205 -9.74 -17.07 2.75
C GLY A 205 -10.59 -18.18 3.37
N ALA A 206 -11.81 -17.86 3.83
CA ALA A 206 -12.74 -18.84 4.40
C ALA A 206 -13.14 -19.92 3.40
N VAL A 207 -13.45 -19.55 2.16
CA VAL A 207 -13.79 -20.51 1.08
C VAL A 207 -12.62 -21.43 0.76
N LEU A 208 -11.44 -20.87 0.50
CA LEU A 208 -10.23 -21.64 0.18
C LEU A 208 -9.77 -22.49 1.37
N GLY A 209 -9.86 -21.95 2.59
CA GLY A 209 -9.55 -22.67 3.81
C GLY A 209 -10.47 -23.85 4.05
N SER A 210 -11.77 -23.69 3.84
CA SER A 210 -12.73 -24.79 3.94
C SER A 210 -12.44 -25.89 2.91
N VAL A 211 -12.05 -25.54 1.70
CA VAL A 211 -11.61 -26.49 0.67
C VAL A 211 -10.31 -27.18 1.08
N ALA A 212 -9.33 -26.41 1.56
CA ALA A 212 -8.05 -26.97 2.02
C ALA A 212 -8.23 -27.95 3.18
N ILE A 213 -9.07 -27.62 4.16
CA ILE A 213 -9.40 -28.51 5.29
C ILE A 213 -10.00 -29.83 4.79
N ASN A 214 -10.94 -29.76 3.85
CA ASN A 214 -11.58 -30.97 3.31
C ASN A 214 -10.61 -31.87 2.52
N ILE A 215 -9.61 -31.29 1.86
CA ILE A 215 -8.63 -32.04 1.05
C ILE A 215 -7.51 -32.60 1.94
N THR A 216 -7.02 -31.81 2.89
CA THR A 216 -5.82 -32.15 3.68
C THR A 216 -6.13 -32.84 5.00
N GLY A 217 -7.40 -32.88 5.43
CA GLY A 217 -7.80 -33.43 6.72
C GLY A 217 -7.36 -32.58 7.92
N LEU A 218 -7.10 -31.30 7.71
CA LEU A 218 -6.80 -30.33 8.75
C LEU A 218 -7.96 -30.20 9.75
N PRO A 219 -7.70 -29.82 11.03
CA PRO A 219 -8.75 -29.55 11.99
C PRO A 219 -9.76 -28.50 11.46
N THR A 220 -11.04 -28.79 11.61
CA THR A 220 -12.12 -27.90 11.12
C THR A 220 -12.08 -26.51 11.72
N GLY A 221 -11.59 -26.34 12.96
CA GLY A 221 -11.43 -25.02 13.59
C GLY A 221 -10.42 -24.06 12.94
N LEU A 222 -9.63 -24.55 11.97
CA LEU A 222 -8.65 -23.70 11.24
C LEU A 222 -9.29 -22.83 10.14
N TRP A 223 -10.58 -22.98 9.83
CA TRP A 223 -11.22 -22.17 8.78
C TRP A 223 -11.22 -20.68 9.14
N GLU A 224 -11.40 -20.32 10.42
CA GLU A 224 -11.30 -18.94 10.89
C GLU A 224 -9.89 -18.37 10.68
N GLU A 225 -8.88 -19.19 10.96
CA GLU A 225 -7.49 -18.81 10.69
C GLU A 225 -7.26 -18.51 9.20
N PHE A 226 -7.74 -19.37 8.30
CA PHE A 226 -7.67 -19.11 6.86
C PHE A 226 -8.42 -17.84 6.44
N ALA A 227 -9.52 -17.50 7.08
CA ALA A 227 -10.22 -16.25 6.85
C ALA A 227 -9.35 -15.04 7.20
N VAL A 228 -8.69 -15.05 8.35
CA VAL A 228 -7.74 -14.02 8.81
C VAL A 228 -6.53 -13.92 7.87
N LEU A 229 -5.96 -15.06 7.51
CA LEU A 229 -4.81 -15.13 6.59
C LEU A 229 -5.17 -14.62 5.20
N GLY A 230 -6.38 -14.93 4.73
CA GLY A 230 -6.91 -14.42 3.46
C GLY A 230 -7.06 -12.90 3.46
N MET A 231 -7.51 -12.32 4.57
CA MET A 231 -7.60 -10.87 4.74
C MET A 231 -6.23 -10.20 4.53
N ALA A 232 -5.20 -10.67 5.24
CA ALA A 232 -3.85 -10.10 5.17
C ALA A 232 -3.21 -10.29 3.80
N GLY A 233 -3.26 -11.52 3.27
CA GLY A 233 -2.65 -11.85 1.98
C GLY A 233 -3.31 -11.14 0.81
N PHE A 234 -4.64 -11.03 0.79
CA PHE A 234 -5.36 -10.35 -0.26
C PHE A 234 -5.11 -8.84 -0.25
N PHE A 235 -5.05 -8.24 0.94
CA PHE A 235 -4.66 -6.84 1.10
C PHE A 235 -3.23 -6.61 0.59
N ALA A 236 -2.26 -7.40 1.05
CA ALA A 236 -0.86 -7.30 0.65
C ALA A 236 -0.67 -7.46 -0.87
N ALA A 237 -1.38 -8.41 -1.50
CA ALA A 237 -1.30 -8.64 -2.94
C ALA A 237 -1.92 -7.51 -3.77
N THR A 238 -2.97 -6.86 -3.26
CA THR A 238 -3.76 -5.87 -4.00
C THR A 238 -3.20 -4.46 -3.83
N VAL A 239 -2.88 -4.09 -2.58
CA VAL A 239 -2.36 -2.75 -2.24
C VAL A 239 -0.85 -2.67 -2.46
N LYS A 240 -0.14 -3.79 -2.41
CA LYS A 240 1.33 -3.87 -2.46
C LYS A 240 2.04 -3.36 -1.19
N SER A 241 1.32 -3.34 -0.07
CA SER A 241 1.82 -2.91 1.24
C SER A 241 1.73 -4.07 2.25
N PRO A 242 2.68 -5.04 2.20
CA PRO A 242 2.62 -6.23 3.03
C PRO A 242 2.75 -5.94 4.52
N ILE A 243 3.60 -4.99 4.93
CA ILE A 243 3.77 -4.63 6.35
C ILE A 243 2.48 -4.03 6.89
N THR A 244 1.87 -3.12 6.16
CA THR A 244 0.56 -2.53 6.50
C THR A 244 -0.51 -3.62 6.62
N GLY A 245 -0.55 -4.57 5.69
CA GLY A 245 -1.50 -5.68 5.72
C GLY A 245 -1.34 -6.59 6.94
N ILE A 246 -0.11 -6.91 7.31
CA ILE A 246 0.21 -7.70 8.51
C ILE A 246 -0.25 -6.98 9.79
N VAL A 247 0.15 -5.71 9.92
CA VAL A 247 -0.17 -4.90 11.11
C VAL A 247 -1.67 -4.64 11.20
N LEU A 248 -2.34 -4.35 10.08
CA LEU A 248 -3.79 -4.14 10.02
C LEU A 248 -4.54 -5.35 10.57
N VAL A 249 -4.24 -6.52 10.06
CA VAL A 249 -4.95 -7.74 10.48
C VAL A 249 -4.64 -8.09 11.92
N PHE A 250 -3.41 -7.90 12.37
CA PHE A 250 -3.02 -8.03 13.75
C PHE A 250 -3.83 -7.09 14.69
N GLU A 251 -3.94 -5.80 14.35
CA GLU A 251 -4.68 -4.85 15.17
C GLU A 251 -6.20 -5.09 15.14
N LEU A 252 -6.76 -5.45 13.95
CA LEU A 252 -8.19 -5.75 13.81
C LEU A 252 -8.63 -6.98 14.61
N THR A 253 -7.76 -7.98 14.74
CA THR A 253 -8.04 -9.25 15.46
C THR A 253 -7.56 -9.23 16.91
N GLY A 254 -6.62 -8.35 17.26
CA GLY A 254 -6.02 -8.28 18.58
C GLY A 254 -5.18 -9.50 18.99
N ASN A 255 -4.82 -10.39 18.04
CA ASN A 255 -4.16 -11.65 18.34
C ASN A 255 -2.73 -11.74 17.77
N MET A 256 -1.73 -11.69 18.67
CA MET A 256 -0.30 -11.80 18.30
C MET A 256 0.15 -13.22 17.98
N LYS A 257 -0.58 -14.25 18.41
CA LYS A 257 -0.10 -15.66 18.30
C LYS A 257 0.04 -16.08 16.84
N ASN A 258 -0.72 -15.47 15.94
CA ASN A 258 -0.75 -15.84 14.52
C ASN A 258 0.07 -14.91 13.62
N LEU A 259 0.88 -14.02 14.21
CA LEU A 259 1.67 -13.06 13.46
C LEU A 259 2.58 -13.73 12.41
N LEU A 260 3.18 -14.88 12.75
CA LEU A 260 4.04 -15.62 11.82
C LEU A 260 3.26 -16.15 10.61
N HIS A 261 2.05 -16.68 10.82
CA HIS A 261 1.18 -17.19 9.75
C HIS A 261 0.72 -16.06 8.86
N ILE A 262 0.26 -14.96 9.46
CA ILE A 262 -0.18 -13.74 8.76
C ILE A 262 0.95 -13.19 7.90
N ALA A 263 2.16 -13.04 8.48
CA ALA A 263 3.32 -12.55 7.77
C ALA A 263 3.73 -13.47 6.61
N THR A 264 3.71 -14.79 6.81
CA THR A 264 4.05 -15.77 5.78
C THR A 264 3.11 -15.64 4.58
N VAL A 265 1.80 -15.62 4.81
CA VAL A 265 0.81 -15.53 3.73
C VAL A 265 0.85 -14.17 3.05
N ALA A 266 0.95 -13.08 3.81
CA ALA A 266 1.02 -11.72 3.27
C ALA A 266 2.24 -11.52 2.37
N LEU A 267 3.43 -11.95 2.81
CA LEU A 267 4.67 -11.82 2.04
C LEU A 267 4.66 -12.68 0.78
N ILE A 268 4.17 -13.93 0.86
CA ILE A 268 4.06 -14.80 -0.31
C ILE A 268 3.05 -14.22 -1.31
N SER A 269 1.89 -13.76 -0.84
CA SER A 269 0.87 -13.18 -1.71
C SER A 269 1.39 -11.89 -2.38
N TYR A 270 2.12 -11.06 -1.66
CA TYR A 270 2.80 -9.89 -2.20
C TYR A 270 3.82 -10.27 -3.27
N ALA A 271 4.73 -11.22 -2.98
CA ALA A 271 5.76 -11.66 -3.92
C ALA A 271 5.16 -12.24 -5.20
N VAL A 272 4.12 -13.06 -5.08
CA VAL A 272 3.40 -13.61 -6.24
C VAL A 272 2.74 -12.50 -7.05
N SER A 273 2.09 -11.55 -6.39
CA SER A 273 1.49 -10.39 -7.05
C SER A 273 2.55 -9.55 -7.78
N ASP A 274 3.75 -9.43 -7.22
CA ASP A 274 4.86 -8.69 -7.80
C ASP A 274 5.42 -9.40 -9.04
N LEU A 275 5.68 -10.70 -8.93
CA LEU A 275 6.14 -11.54 -10.03
C LEU A 275 5.15 -11.56 -11.21
N LEU A 276 3.85 -11.48 -10.95
CA LEU A 276 2.81 -11.42 -11.98
C LEU A 276 2.60 -10.01 -12.57
N GLY A 277 3.43 -9.04 -12.19
CA GLY A 277 3.33 -7.66 -12.64
C GLY A 277 2.02 -6.99 -12.22
N GLY A 278 1.52 -7.31 -11.02
CA GLY A 278 0.35 -6.63 -10.45
C GLY A 278 0.65 -5.16 -10.20
N GLU A 279 -0.23 -4.26 -10.63
CA GLU A 279 -0.12 -2.82 -10.34
C GLU A 279 -0.65 -2.53 -8.93
N PRO A 280 0.01 -1.64 -8.14
CA PRO A 280 -0.53 -1.17 -6.87
C PRO A 280 -1.89 -0.51 -7.11
N MET A 281 -2.91 -0.96 -6.39
CA MET A 281 -4.29 -0.55 -6.68
C MET A 281 -4.48 0.97 -6.56
N TYR A 282 -3.97 1.60 -5.51
CA TYR A 282 -4.16 3.04 -5.27
C TYR A 282 -3.44 3.90 -6.30
N GLU A 283 -2.21 3.56 -6.68
CA GLU A 283 -1.47 4.26 -7.73
C GLU A 283 -2.16 4.14 -9.09
N ALA A 284 -2.59 2.92 -9.44
CA ALA A 284 -3.32 2.67 -10.69
C ALA A 284 -4.64 3.46 -10.77
N LEU A 285 -5.29 3.68 -9.62
CA LEU A 285 -6.51 4.49 -9.53
C LEU A 285 -6.21 5.99 -9.63
N LEU A 286 -5.16 6.48 -8.94
CA LEU A 286 -4.74 7.88 -8.98
C LEU A 286 -4.34 8.31 -10.39
N GLY A 287 -3.56 7.48 -11.09
CA GLY A 287 -3.14 7.74 -12.48
C GLY A 287 -4.30 7.87 -13.48
N ARG A 288 -5.51 7.45 -13.10
CA ARG A 288 -6.72 7.50 -13.94
C ARG A 288 -7.68 8.65 -13.61
N ILE A 289 -7.42 9.42 -12.54
CA ILE A 289 -8.19 10.63 -12.21
C ILE A 289 -7.78 11.72 -13.20
N PRO A 290 -8.71 12.30 -14.00
CA PRO A 290 -8.37 13.41 -14.86
C PRO A 290 -7.99 14.61 -13.99
N ASN A 291 -6.74 14.97 -13.93
CA ASN A 291 -6.29 16.21 -13.29
C ASN A 291 -6.85 17.41 -14.05
N LYS A 292 -7.92 17.98 -13.55
CA LYS A 292 -8.61 19.14 -14.16
C LYS A 292 -8.01 20.50 -13.78
N SER A 293 -6.97 20.54 -12.93
CA SER A 293 -6.49 21.83 -12.42
C SER A 293 -4.96 22.05 -12.36
N GLU A 294 -4.13 21.09 -12.77
CA GLU A 294 -2.67 21.31 -12.77
C GLU A 294 -1.95 20.87 -14.05
N SER A 295 -2.62 20.25 -15.02
CA SER A 295 -1.95 19.70 -16.21
C SER A 295 -1.84 20.65 -17.39
N GLU A 296 -2.24 21.93 -17.28
CA GLU A 296 -2.02 22.89 -18.37
C GLU A 296 -0.70 23.67 -18.27
N ASN A 297 0.01 23.64 -17.14
CA ASN A 297 1.25 24.42 -16.96
C ASN A 297 2.43 23.69 -16.32
N LEU A 298 2.37 22.37 -16.07
CA LEU A 298 3.57 21.59 -15.81
C LEU A 298 4.00 20.92 -17.12
N PRO A 299 5.22 21.19 -17.60
CA PRO A 299 5.75 20.43 -18.73
C PRO A 299 5.70 18.96 -18.31
N LYS A 300 5.10 18.08 -19.17
CA LYS A 300 4.98 16.63 -18.97
C LYS A 300 6.22 16.11 -18.29
N SER A 301 6.05 15.84 -17.02
CA SER A 301 7.06 15.73 -16.01
C SER A 301 8.24 14.89 -16.47
N ARG A 302 9.37 15.49 -16.45
CA ARG A 302 10.64 14.86 -16.19
C ARG A 302 10.52 14.25 -14.79
N GLU A 303 9.97 13.04 -14.68
CA GLU A 303 10.15 12.24 -13.47
C GLU A 303 11.65 12.11 -13.28
N LYS A 304 12.13 12.77 -12.25
CA LYS A 304 13.53 12.75 -11.87
C LYS A 304 13.65 11.76 -10.71
N ILE A 305 14.54 10.84 -10.84
CA ILE A 305 14.86 9.87 -9.79
C ILE A 305 16.08 10.37 -9.04
N ILE A 306 16.05 10.24 -7.73
CA ILE A 306 17.21 10.50 -6.88
C ILE A 306 17.99 9.20 -6.77
N LYS A 307 19.29 9.26 -7.03
CA LYS A 307 20.25 8.16 -6.82
C LYS A 307 21.49 8.71 -6.13
N SER A 308 22.05 7.95 -5.22
CA SER A 308 23.30 8.26 -4.56
C SER A 308 24.37 7.22 -4.92
N PHE A 309 25.61 7.69 -4.98
CA PHE A 309 26.80 6.88 -5.21
C PHE A 309 27.89 7.32 -4.24
N VAL A 310 28.51 6.34 -3.59
CA VAL A 310 29.61 6.60 -2.66
C VAL A 310 30.93 6.51 -3.44
N ILE A 311 31.84 7.47 -3.21
CA ILE A 311 33.16 7.49 -3.85
C ILE A 311 34.04 6.43 -3.16
N PRO A 312 34.47 5.38 -3.88
CA PRO A 312 35.31 4.35 -3.30
C PRO A 312 36.71 4.91 -2.89
N ILE A 313 37.26 4.35 -1.84
CA ILE A 313 38.65 4.67 -1.42
C ILE A 313 39.62 4.28 -2.53
N GLY A 314 40.47 5.23 -2.95
CA GLY A 314 41.42 5.01 -4.05
C GLY A 314 40.82 5.15 -5.46
N SER A 315 39.61 5.67 -5.58
CA SER A 315 38.99 6.03 -6.85
C SER A 315 39.65 7.24 -7.49
N ASP A 316 39.69 7.26 -8.83
CA ASP A 316 40.16 8.44 -9.58
C ASP A 316 39.27 9.69 -9.39
N LEU A 317 38.13 9.55 -8.75
CA LEU A 317 37.26 10.66 -8.39
C LEU A 317 37.74 11.40 -7.14
N ASP A 318 38.55 10.75 -6.29
CA ASP A 318 39.11 11.35 -5.08
C ASP A 318 40.12 12.46 -5.45
N GLY A 319 39.92 13.65 -4.88
CA GLY A 319 40.75 14.82 -5.16
C GLY A 319 40.37 15.60 -6.42
N LYS A 320 39.44 15.13 -7.26
CA LYS A 320 38.92 15.86 -8.42
C LYS A 320 37.83 16.85 -8.04
N ARG A 321 37.75 17.95 -8.81
CA ARG A 321 36.67 18.92 -8.67
C ARG A 321 35.44 18.44 -9.45
N ILE A 322 34.25 18.77 -8.95
CA ILE A 322 32.99 18.42 -9.62
C ILE A 322 32.95 18.83 -11.10
N LYS A 323 33.48 20.02 -11.42
CA LYS A 323 33.50 20.55 -12.80
C LYS A 323 34.44 19.79 -13.75
N ASP A 324 35.41 19.06 -13.23
CA ASP A 324 36.44 18.37 -14.02
C ASP A 324 35.99 16.93 -14.41
N ILE A 325 34.78 16.51 -13.97
CA ILE A 325 34.22 15.17 -14.19
C ILE A 325 33.02 15.29 -15.11
N ASP A 326 32.96 14.42 -16.13
CA ASP A 326 31.79 14.33 -17.02
C ASP A 326 30.69 13.46 -16.38
N TRP A 327 29.74 14.08 -15.74
CA TRP A 327 28.58 13.44 -15.11
C TRP A 327 27.48 13.05 -16.11
N GLY A 328 27.65 13.39 -17.39
CA GLY A 328 26.64 13.21 -18.41
C GLY A 328 25.53 14.28 -18.36
N ARG A 329 24.91 14.54 -19.54
CA ARG A 329 23.93 15.65 -19.72
C ARG A 329 22.61 15.48 -18.97
N HIS A 330 22.35 14.31 -18.37
CA HIS A 330 21.06 13.97 -17.77
C HIS A 330 21.14 13.65 -16.26
N ALA A 331 22.32 13.83 -15.68
CA ALA A 331 22.56 13.77 -14.24
C ALA A 331 22.82 15.18 -13.70
N LEU A 332 22.20 15.52 -12.57
CA LEU A 332 22.42 16.77 -11.85
C LEU A 332 22.76 16.44 -10.40
N ILE A 333 23.91 16.86 -9.93
CA ILE A 333 24.28 16.69 -8.53
C ILE A 333 23.42 17.63 -7.70
N ILE A 334 22.81 17.10 -6.63
CA ILE A 334 21.95 17.84 -5.70
C ILE A 334 22.70 18.21 -4.44
N THR A 335 23.41 17.26 -3.88
CA THR A 335 24.19 17.40 -2.65
C THR A 335 25.34 16.41 -2.64
N VAL A 336 26.35 16.73 -1.84
CA VAL A 336 27.46 15.82 -1.49
C VAL A 336 27.42 15.65 0.03
N GLU A 337 27.25 14.42 0.49
CA GLU A 337 27.22 14.10 1.91
C GLU A 337 28.60 13.59 2.33
N ARG A 338 29.21 14.26 3.27
CA ARG A 338 30.52 13.94 3.82
C ARG A 338 30.41 13.66 5.31
N GLY A 339 30.31 12.41 5.68
CA GLY A 339 29.99 12.02 7.05
C GLY A 339 28.60 12.51 7.46
N GLU A 340 28.50 13.37 8.45
CA GLU A 340 27.22 13.97 8.89
C GLU A 340 26.92 15.34 8.23
N GLU A 341 27.79 15.86 7.38
CA GLU A 341 27.69 17.18 6.78
C GLU A 341 27.16 17.10 5.34
N SER A 342 26.09 17.85 5.05
CA SER A 342 25.53 17.99 3.71
C SER A 342 26.06 19.22 3.03
N ILE A 343 26.83 19.06 1.97
CA ILE A 343 27.55 20.12 1.27
C ILE A 343 26.79 20.48 -0.01
N THR A 344 26.46 21.75 -0.18
CA THR A 344 25.87 22.25 -1.44
C THR A 344 26.92 22.17 -2.56
N PRO A 345 26.65 21.41 -3.65
CA PRO A 345 27.62 21.20 -4.70
C PRO A 345 27.87 22.49 -5.50
N ASN A 346 29.11 22.80 -5.70
CA ASN A 346 29.57 23.79 -6.66
C ASN A 346 30.69 23.20 -7.53
N GLY A 347 30.96 23.81 -8.68
CA GLY A 347 31.95 23.29 -9.63
C GLY A 347 33.36 23.14 -9.05
N ASP A 348 33.72 23.93 -8.07
CA ASP A 348 35.06 23.95 -7.43
C ASP A 348 35.16 23.03 -6.22
N LEU A 349 34.07 22.41 -5.79
CA LEU A 349 34.07 21.44 -4.70
C LEU A 349 34.94 20.24 -5.06
N VAL A 350 35.94 19.99 -4.21
CA VAL A 350 36.83 18.81 -4.33
C VAL A 350 36.17 17.65 -3.62
N LEU A 351 35.95 16.58 -4.39
CA LEU A 351 35.40 15.33 -3.89
C LEU A 351 36.45 14.55 -3.11
N LYS A 352 36.02 13.80 -2.11
CA LYS A 352 36.87 12.94 -1.29
C LYS A 352 36.36 11.53 -1.27
N SER A 353 37.25 10.59 -0.99
CA SER A 353 36.84 9.22 -0.68
C SER A 353 35.80 9.21 0.43
N ASP A 354 34.82 8.34 0.33
CA ASP A 354 33.68 8.17 1.26
C ASP A 354 32.63 9.30 1.18
N ASP A 355 32.75 10.26 0.24
CA ASP A 355 31.66 11.20 -0.05
C ASP A 355 30.53 10.45 -0.75
N GLU A 356 29.31 10.68 -0.30
CA GLU A 356 28.09 10.22 -0.98
C GLU A 356 27.55 11.34 -1.89
N VAL A 357 27.63 11.13 -3.20
CA VAL A 357 27.18 12.10 -4.20
C VAL A 357 25.76 11.76 -4.63
N VAL A 358 24.83 12.67 -4.40
CA VAL A 358 23.40 12.49 -4.68
C VAL A 358 23.03 13.17 -5.98
N PHE A 359 22.40 12.43 -6.89
CA PHE A 359 22.03 12.87 -8.23
C PHE A 359 20.52 12.92 -8.45
N PHE A 360 20.06 13.91 -9.23
CA PHE A 360 18.83 13.84 -10.00
C PHE A 360 19.11 13.24 -11.37
N ILE A 361 18.44 12.14 -11.70
CA ILE A 361 18.53 11.46 -13.00
C ILE A 361 17.18 11.54 -13.71
N SER A 362 17.18 11.87 -15.02
CA SER A 362 15.95 11.89 -15.82
C SER A 362 15.48 10.46 -16.10
N GLN A 363 14.24 10.12 -15.72
CA GLN A 363 13.65 8.78 -15.90
C GLN A 363 13.64 8.33 -17.37
N ARG A 364 13.48 9.25 -18.30
CA ARG A 364 13.43 8.95 -19.74
C ARG A 364 14.75 8.37 -20.30
N LYS A 365 15.88 8.55 -19.62
CA LYS A 365 17.22 8.05 -19.99
C LYS A 365 17.90 7.32 -18.82
N ARG A 366 17.13 6.82 -17.88
CA ARG A 366 17.58 6.19 -16.64
C ARG A 366 18.67 5.16 -16.88
N ALA A 367 18.41 4.13 -17.67
CA ALA A 367 19.33 3.02 -17.87
C ALA A 367 20.72 3.46 -18.38
N LYS A 368 20.76 4.35 -19.38
CA LYS A 368 22.04 4.86 -19.93
C LYS A 368 22.77 5.80 -18.96
N THR A 369 22.03 6.56 -18.17
CA THR A 369 22.65 7.51 -17.22
C THR A 369 23.14 6.78 -15.98
N GLU A 370 22.39 5.79 -15.49
CA GLU A 370 22.82 4.91 -14.39
C GLU A 370 24.07 4.11 -14.80
N GLU A 371 24.06 3.46 -15.96
CA GLU A 371 25.22 2.73 -16.49
C GLU A 371 26.47 3.61 -16.60
N HIS A 372 26.32 4.85 -17.09
CA HIS A 372 27.44 5.81 -17.15
C HIS A 372 27.93 6.22 -15.76
N LEU A 373 27.03 6.51 -14.80
CA LEU A 373 27.42 6.83 -13.44
C LEU A 373 28.04 5.62 -12.74
N GLU A 374 27.44 4.45 -12.88
CA GLU A 374 27.98 3.20 -12.32
C GLU A 374 29.39 2.94 -12.85
N SER A 375 29.67 3.18 -14.14
CA SER A 375 31.01 3.05 -14.69
C SER A 375 32.00 4.06 -14.08
N LEU A 376 31.58 5.29 -13.83
CA LEU A 376 32.44 6.31 -13.20
C LEU A 376 32.81 5.96 -11.74
N PHE A 377 31.88 5.35 -11.00
CA PHE A 377 32.09 4.95 -9.61
C PHE A 377 32.67 3.54 -9.49
N ALA A 378 32.54 2.68 -10.51
CA ALA A 378 33.12 1.34 -10.55
C ALA A 378 34.56 1.28 -11.11
N GLU A 379 34.94 2.22 -11.95
CA GLU A 379 36.29 2.26 -12.51
C GLU A 379 37.30 2.72 -11.47
N GLN A 380 38.15 1.77 -11.14
CA GLN A 380 39.50 1.83 -10.57
C GLN A 380 39.65 1.44 -9.11
N TYR A 381 39.50 0.16 -8.87
CA TYR A 381 40.32 -0.48 -7.85
C TYR A 381 41.71 -0.72 -8.48
N LYS A 382 42.65 0.21 -8.33
CA LYS A 382 44.08 -0.10 -8.47
C LYS A 382 44.55 -0.70 -7.16
N PRO A 383 44.96 -1.97 -7.12
CA PRO A 383 45.57 -2.50 -5.92
C PRO A 383 46.80 -1.65 -5.62
N ILE A 384 46.89 -1.18 -4.38
CA ILE A 384 48.08 -0.51 -3.84
C ILE A 384 49.20 -1.51 -3.92
N ALA A 385 50.25 -1.23 -4.73
CA ALA A 385 51.45 -2.02 -4.88
C ALA A 385 52.34 -1.90 -3.62
#